data_d33f835e6fed634c6ca74a1a2a2fbf49
#
_entry.id   d33f835e6fed634c6ca74a1a2a2fbf49
#
_cell.length_a   1.000
_cell.length_b   1.000
_cell.length_c   1.000
_cell.angle_alpha   90.00
_cell.angle_beta   90.00
_cell.angle_gamma   90.00
#
_symmetry.space_group_name_H-M   'P 1'
#
loop_
_entity.id
_entity.type
_entity.pdbx_description
1 polymer ?
#
loop_
_entity_poly.entity_id
_entity_poly.type
_entity_poly.pdbx_seq_one_letter_code
_entity_poly.pdbx_strand_id
1 'polypeptide(L)'
;MMNYTIKQNVAVVRPDYPLSDGQDAAKLINAVRFQTGCTSMLMDRSAFVPELFTLSSGVAERVLKPFTQNKMRLAIVGDFS
;
A
#
# COMPACT_ATOMS: atom_id res chain seq x y z
N MET A 1 -3.12 -12.38 -8.53
CA MET A 1 -3.98 -11.24 -8.85
C MET A 1 -4.37 -10.49 -7.58
N MET A 2 -4.36 -9.19 -7.63
CA MET A 2 -4.68 -8.35 -6.49
C MET A 2 -6.20 -8.27 -6.28
N ASN A 3 -6.64 -8.40 -5.02
CA ASN A 3 -8.04 -8.21 -4.66
C ASN A 3 -8.22 -6.84 -4.03
N TYR A 4 -9.31 -6.17 -4.39
CA TYR A 4 -9.65 -4.89 -3.79
C TYR A 4 -11.16 -4.71 -3.70
N THR A 5 -11.58 -3.90 -2.73
CA THR A 5 -12.97 -3.52 -2.53
C THR A 5 -13.01 -2.01 -2.34
N ILE A 6 -13.99 -1.35 -2.91
CA ILE A 6 -14.13 0.11 -2.79
C ILE A 6 -15.21 0.42 -1.76
N LYS A 7 -14.86 1.26 -0.76
CA LYS A 7 -15.80 1.76 0.23
C LYS A 7 -15.59 3.25 0.42
N GLN A 8 -16.61 4.06 0.11
CA GLN A 8 -16.56 5.51 0.33
C GLN A 8 -15.32 6.16 -0.28
N ASN A 9 -15.00 5.81 -1.52
CA ASN A 9 -13.86 6.32 -2.27
C ASN A 9 -12.50 5.87 -1.70
N VAL A 10 -12.50 4.84 -0.85
CA VAL A 10 -11.27 4.23 -0.35
C VAL A 10 -11.17 2.82 -0.92
N ALA A 11 -10.05 2.51 -1.54
CA ALA A 11 -9.80 1.16 -2.05
C ALA A 11 -9.20 0.31 -0.93
N VAL A 12 -9.91 -0.71 -0.50
CA VAL A 12 -9.39 -1.71 0.44
C VAL A 12 -8.65 -2.74 -0.39
N VAL A 13 -7.33 -2.80 -0.27
CA VAL A 13 -6.48 -3.53 -1.19
C VAL A 13 -5.78 -4.68 -0.48
N ARG A 14 -5.74 -5.83 -1.14
CA ARG A 14 -5.01 -7.00 -0.66
C ARG A 14 -4.09 -7.48 -1.80
N PRO A 15 -2.79 -7.17 -1.74
CA PRO A 15 -1.86 -7.62 -2.78
C PRO A 15 -1.57 -9.12 -2.67
N ASP A 16 -1.11 -9.71 -3.77
CA ASP A 16 -0.81 -11.14 -3.82
C ASP A 16 0.40 -11.50 -2.97
N TYR A 17 1.30 -10.56 -2.73
CA TYR A 17 2.50 -10.80 -1.93
C TYR A 17 2.84 -9.50 -1.18
N PRO A 18 3.60 -9.60 -0.06
CA PRO A 18 3.94 -8.41 0.72
C PRO A 18 4.80 -7.44 -0.08
N LEU A 19 4.49 -6.15 0.06
CA LEU A 19 5.26 -5.10 -0.59
C LEU A 19 6.61 -4.93 0.10
N SER A 20 7.68 -4.97 -0.68
CA SER A 20 9.05 -4.88 -0.16
C SER A 20 9.87 -3.74 -0.76
N ASP A 21 9.41 -3.14 -1.87
CA ASP A 21 10.14 -2.04 -2.48
C ASP A 21 9.19 -1.04 -3.15
N GLY A 22 9.80 0.05 -3.65
CA GLY A 22 9.03 1.12 -4.25
C GLY A 22 8.40 0.76 -5.58
N GLN A 23 8.99 -0.16 -6.32
CA GLN A 23 8.42 -0.57 -7.61
C GLN A 23 7.12 -1.34 -7.40
N ASP A 24 7.08 -2.22 -6.42
CA ASP A 24 5.87 -2.96 -6.09
C ASP A 24 4.76 -1.99 -5.68
N ALA A 25 5.10 -1.02 -4.83
CA ALA A 25 4.14 -0.02 -4.38
C ALA A 25 3.64 0.83 -5.55
N ALA A 26 4.53 1.25 -6.44
CA ALA A 26 4.14 2.07 -7.58
C ALA A 26 3.21 1.32 -8.53
N LYS A 27 3.49 0.06 -8.79
CA LYS A 27 2.62 -0.77 -9.63
C LYS A 27 1.24 -0.91 -9.01
N LEU A 28 1.17 -1.12 -7.71
CA LEU A 28 -0.09 -1.24 -6.99
C LEU A 28 -0.88 0.05 -7.06
N ILE A 29 -0.24 1.19 -6.82
CA ILE A 29 -0.88 2.49 -6.86
C ILE A 29 -1.46 2.76 -8.25
N ASN A 30 -0.67 2.51 -9.28
CA ASN A 30 -1.12 2.73 -10.66
C ASN A 30 -2.30 1.84 -11.02
N ALA A 31 -2.26 0.57 -10.62
CA ALA A 31 -3.34 -0.37 -10.88
C ALA A 31 -4.63 0.07 -10.18
N VAL A 32 -4.53 0.45 -8.91
CA VAL A 32 -5.70 0.89 -8.14
C VAL A 32 -6.29 2.16 -8.76
N ARG A 33 -5.45 3.13 -9.06
CA ARG A 33 -5.91 4.39 -9.64
C ARG A 33 -6.55 4.18 -11.00
N PHE A 34 -5.97 3.33 -11.83
CA PHE A 34 -6.49 3.05 -13.16
C PHE A 34 -7.85 2.33 -13.08
N GLN A 35 -7.98 1.36 -12.18
CA GLN A 35 -9.18 0.52 -12.11
C GLN A 35 -10.30 1.14 -11.29
N THR A 36 -9.98 1.91 -10.26
CA THR A 36 -10.98 2.43 -9.33
C THR A 36 -11.09 3.94 -9.33
N GLY A 37 -10.04 4.65 -9.72
CA GLY A 37 -9.98 6.10 -9.61
C GLY A 37 -9.85 6.61 -8.19
N CYS A 38 -9.68 5.73 -7.21
CA CYS A 38 -9.55 6.14 -5.81
C CYS A 38 -8.20 6.78 -5.55
N THR A 39 -8.17 7.75 -4.64
CA THR A 39 -6.95 8.43 -4.20
C THR A 39 -6.57 8.05 -2.77
N SER A 40 -7.28 7.10 -2.18
CA SER A 40 -7.00 6.60 -0.84
C SER A 40 -7.02 5.09 -0.85
N MET A 41 -6.10 4.47 -0.11
CA MET A 41 -6.00 3.02 -0.01
C MET A 41 -5.96 2.61 1.45
N LEU A 42 -6.60 1.51 1.77
CA LEU A 42 -6.54 0.87 3.08
C LEU A 42 -5.97 -0.52 2.90
N MET A 43 -4.91 -0.85 3.62
CA MET A 43 -4.29 -2.16 3.54
C MET A 43 -4.01 -2.70 4.93
N ASP A 44 -4.05 -4.03 5.07
CA ASP A 44 -3.66 -4.69 6.29
C ASP A 44 -2.14 -4.67 6.42
N ARG A 45 -1.64 -4.70 7.65
CA ARG A 45 -0.18 -4.72 7.87
C ARG A 45 0.48 -5.92 7.20
N SER A 46 -0.24 -7.01 6.99
CA SER A 46 0.28 -8.19 6.31
C SER A 46 0.57 -7.96 4.83
N ALA A 47 0.09 -6.84 4.27
CA ALA A 47 0.40 -6.47 2.90
C ALA A 47 1.84 -5.95 2.73
N PHE A 48 2.56 -5.80 3.82
CA PHE A 48 3.94 -5.29 3.80
C PHE A 48 4.87 -6.27 4.48
N VAL A 49 6.13 -6.31 4.03
CA VAL A 49 7.13 -7.13 4.72
C VAL A 49 7.38 -6.57 6.12
N PRO A 50 7.73 -7.45 7.11
CA PRO A 50 7.94 -6.98 8.49
C PRO A 50 8.99 -5.88 8.61
N GLU A 51 9.97 -5.86 7.72
CA GLU A 51 11.05 -4.87 7.72
C GLU A 51 10.53 -3.45 7.55
N LEU A 52 9.33 -3.28 6.96
CA LEU A 52 8.74 -1.96 6.79
C LEU A 52 8.54 -1.27 8.13
N PHE A 53 8.27 -2.03 9.18
CA PHE A 53 7.99 -1.51 10.52
C PHE A 53 9.25 -1.38 11.38
N THR A 54 10.43 -1.64 10.79
CA THR A 54 11.71 -1.49 11.45
C THR A 54 12.38 -0.21 10.97
N LEU A 55 12.59 0.75 11.86
CA LEU A 55 13.08 2.08 11.49
C LEU A 55 14.46 2.04 10.82
N SER A 56 15.29 1.11 11.21
CA SER A 56 16.67 1.04 10.71
C SER A 56 16.78 0.42 9.32
N SER A 57 15.72 -0.22 8.81
CA SER A 57 15.79 -0.95 7.55
C SER A 57 15.72 -0.05 6.32
N GLY A 58 15.11 1.13 6.43
CA GLY A 58 14.88 2.00 5.29
C GLY A 58 13.80 1.54 4.33
N VAL A 59 13.20 0.38 4.57
CA VAL A 59 12.17 -0.17 3.69
C VAL A 59 10.93 0.72 3.69
N ALA A 60 10.54 1.25 4.86
CA ALA A 60 9.38 2.11 4.96
C ALA A 60 9.48 3.30 4.02
N GLU A 61 10.64 3.96 3.99
CA GLU A 61 10.84 5.11 3.12
C GLU A 61 10.69 4.70 1.65
N ARG A 62 11.32 3.60 1.26
CA ARG A 62 11.28 3.15 -0.14
C ARG A 62 9.89 2.74 -0.58
N VAL A 63 9.15 2.04 0.28
CA VAL A 63 7.81 1.56 -0.05
C VAL A 63 6.79 2.67 -0.01
N LEU A 64 6.90 3.59 0.96
CA LEU A 64 5.89 4.64 1.15
C LEU A 64 6.11 5.85 0.25
N LYS A 65 7.31 6.03 -0.28
CA LYS A 65 7.63 7.16 -1.14
C LYS A 65 6.70 7.27 -2.36
N PRO A 66 6.41 6.17 -3.10
CA PRO A 66 5.49 6.26 -4.24
C PRO A 66 4.10 6.75 -3.86
N PHE A 67 3.61 6.42 -2.66
CA PHE A 67 2.31 6.90 -2.20
C PHE A 67 2.31 8.42 -2.09
N THR A 68 3.37 8.99 -1.52
CA THR A 68 3.51 10.44 -1.41
C THR A 68 3.67 11.09 -2.78
N GLN A 69 4.50 10.51 -3.63
CA GLN A 69 4.76 11.06 -4.96
C GLN A 69 3.52 11.08 -5.84
N ASN A 70 2.64 10.09 -5.69
CA ASN A 70 1.43 9.97 -6.47
C ASN A 70 0.22 10.58 -5.76
N LYS A 71 0.43 11.23 -4.62
CA LYS A 71 -0.63 11.83 -3.81
C LYS A 71 -1.69 10.80 -3.42
N MET A 72 -1.26 9.57 -3.20
CA MET A 72 -2.13 8.49 -2.76
C MET A 72 -2.08 8.40 -1.24
N ARG A 73 -3.23 8.53 -0.59
CA ARG A 73 -3.33 8.37 0.85
C ARG A 73 -3.30 6.90 1.20
N LEU A 74 -2.60 6.56 2.26
CA LEU A 74 -2.47 5.17 2.70
C LEU A 74 -2.84 5.06 4.17
N ALA A 75 -3.73 4.12 4.48
CA ALA A 75 -4.04 3.72 5.84
C ALA A 75 -3.65 2.25 6.01
N ILE A 76 -2.92 1.96 7.08
CA ILE A 76 -2.50 0.59 7.39
C ILE A 76 -3.23 0.16 8.66
N VAL A 77 -3.95 -0.94 8.57
CA VAL A 77 -4.71 -1.48 9.70
C VAL A 77 -4.15 -2.83 10.09
N GLY A 78 -4.43 -3.27 11.31
CA GLY A 78 -3.97 -4.56 11.80
C GLY A 78 -3.56 -4.47 13.25
N ASP A 79 -3.08 -5.60 13.78
CA ASP A 79 -2.63 -5.69 15.16
C ASP A 79 -1.14 -5.36 15.22
N PHE A 80 -0.81 -4.27 15.91
CA PHE A 80 0.57 -3.82 16.09
C PHE A 80 1.12 -4.08 17.50
N SER A 81 0.38 -4.83 18.28
CA SER A 81 0.77 -5.14 19.65
C SER A 81 1.98 -6.08 19.74
#